data_109c3021697159e67675d7c49280eefb
#
_entry.id   109c3021697159e67675d7c49280eefb
#
_cell.length_a   1.000
_cell.length_b   1.000
_cell.length_c   1.000
_cell.angle_alpha   90.00
_cell.angle_beta   90.00
_cell.angle_gamma   90.00
#
_symmetry.space_group_name_H-M   'P 1'
#
loop_
_entity.id
_entity.type
_entity.pdbx_description
1 polymer ?
#
loop_
_entity_poly.entity_id
_entity_poly.type
_entity_poly.pdbx_seq_one_letter_code
_entity_poly.pdbx_strand_id
1 'polypeptide(L)'
;MPNPDTYGIYLHIPYCRSKCRYCDFYSAPGTRGVPDEYVTALLRELSKSSRRPNTLYFGGGTPALLRPDQVHRLIKAAAPLPGAEITLEANPDVVTPENLAGFAAAGVTRISFGVQSADDAQLRRLGRTHTAAAAAQAFAWAREAGCLLYTSDAADE
;
A
#
# COMPACT_ATOMS: atom_id res chain seq x y z
N MET A 1 19.85 -17.84 8.12
CA MET A 1 19.80 -16.72 9.08
C MET A 1 19.59 -15.43 8.31
N PRO A 2 18.69 -14.53 8.73
CA PRO A 2 18.59 -13.23 8.10
C PRO A 2 19.94 -12.50 8.26
N ASN A 3 20.37 -11.83 7.18
CA ASN A 3 21.58 -11.04 7.21
C ASN A 3 21.42 -9.94 8.28
N PRO A 4 22.31 -9.83 9.29
CA PRO A 4 22.21 -8.83 10.35
C PRO A 4 22.27 -7.38 9.82
N ASP A 5 22.72 -7.20 8.58
CA ASP A 5 22.78 -5.89 7.93
C ASP A 5 21.49 -5.49 7.21
N THR A 6 20.48 -6.37 7.14
CA THR A 6 19.18 -6.02 6.54
C THR A 6 18.30 -5.28 7.54
N TYR A 7 17.79 -4.12 7.10
CA TYR A 7 16.92 -3.26 7.89
C TYR A 7 15.70 -2.87 7.06
N GLY A 8 14.52 -3.14 7.56
CA GLY A 8 13.26 -2.77 6.94
C GLY A 8 12.50 -1.75 7.78
N ILE A 9 11.75 -0.88 7.11
CA ILE A 9 10.80 0.03 7.75
C ILE A 9 9.39 -0.39 7.33
N TYR A 10 8.50 -0.53 8.31
CA TYR A 10 7.05 -0.67 8.11
C TYR A 10 6.36 0.63 8.52
N LEU A 11 5.59 1.21 7.59
CA LEU A 11 4.74 2.37 7.83
C LEU A 11 3.29 1.92 7.91
N HIS A 12 2.68 2.03 9.08
CA HIS A 12 1.29 1.70 9.28
C HIS A 12 0.37 2.85 8.85
N ILE A 13 -0.55 2.57 7.94
CA ILE A 13 -1.54 3.54 7.43
C ILE A 13 -2.93 3.07 7.84
N PRO A 14 -3.45 3.51 9.01
CA PRO A 14 -4.67 2.96 9.61
C PRO A 14 -5.97 3.55 9.04
N TYR A 15 -6.03 3.78 7.73
CA TYR A 15 -7.19 4.40 7.09
C TYR A 15 -7.79 3.47 6.03
N CYS A 16 -9.13 3.32 6.04
CA CYS A 16 -9.88 2.54 5.07
C CYS A 16 -11.13 3.30 4.61
N ARG A 17 -11.58 3.09 3.37
CA ARG A 17 -12.90 3.56 2.91
C ARG A 17 -14.02 2.83 3.64
N SER A 18 -13.86 1.50 3.79
CA SER A 18 -14.79 0.63 4.50
C SER A 18 -14.01 -0.45 5.24
N LYS A 19 -14.60 -1.03 6.30
CA LYS A 19 -14.00 -2.15 7.01
C LYS A 19 -14.57 -3.46 6.47
N CYS A 20 -13.70 -4.35 6.02
CA CYS A 20 -14.07 -5.69 5.60
C CYS A 20 -14.52 -6.53 6.80
N ARG A 21 -15.44 -7.48 6.58
CA ARG A 21 -16.05 -8.27 7.67
C ARG A 21 -15.07 -9.16 8.43
N TYR A 22 -14.00 -9.58 7.78
CA TYR A 22 -12.97 -10.48 8.31
C TYR A 22 -11.73 -9.74 8.85
N CYS A 23 -11.67 -8.40 8.72
CA CYS A 23 -10.44 -7.65 8.97
C CYS A 23 -10.30 -7.29 10.44
N ASP A 24 -9.25 -7.82 11.09
CA ASP A 24 -8.85 -7.51 12.47
C ASP A 24 -7.76 -6.42 12.56
N PHE A 25 -7.28 -5.92 11.43
CA PHE A 25 -6.27 -4.85 11.44
C PHE A 25 -6.82 -3.58 12.07
N TYR A 26 -5.95 -2.91 12.84
CA TYR A 26 -6.27 -1.59 13.37
C TYR A 26 -6.43 -0.60 12.23
N SER A 27 -7.67 -0.14 12.01
CA SER A 27 -8.01 0.80 10.95
C SER A 27 -9.23 1.65 11.30
N ALA A 28 -9.23 2.90 10.83
CA ALA A 28 -10.36 3.83 10.90
C ALA A 28 -11.12 3.79 9.57
N PRO A 29 -12.34 3.23 9.53
CA PRO A 29 -13.16 3.19 8.33
C PRO A 29 -13.82 4.55 8.04
N GLY A 30 -14.34 4.71 6.81
CA GLY A 30 -15.09 5.89 6.39
C GLY A 30 -14.22 7.05 5.92
N THR A 31 -12.93 6.83 5.71
CA THR A 31 -12.00 7.87 5.26
C THR A 31 -11.81 7.82 3.74
N ARG A 32 -11.65 9.00 3.12
CA ARG A 32 -11.39 9.14 1.68
C ARG A 32 -9.92 9.40 1.35
N GLY A 33 -9.11 9.68 2.36
CA GLY A 33 -7.69 9.99 2.21
C GLY A 33 -7.00 9.99 3.57
N VAL A 34 -5.68 10.10 3.56
CA VAL A 34 -4.85 10.16 4.76
C VAL A 34 -4.62 11.62 5.14
N PRO A 35 -4.92 12.05 6.39
CA PRO A 35 -4.69 13.42 6.84
C PRO A 35 -3.20 13.80 6.79
N ASP A 36 -2.89 15.04 6.43
CA ASP A 36 -1.51 15.54 6.39
C ASP A 36 -0.85 15.58 7.78
N GLU A 37 -1.63 15.74 8.83
CA GLU A 37 -1.16 15.68 10.23
C GLU A 37 -0.60 14.30 10.56
N TYR A 38 -1.24 13.23 10.07
CA TYR A 38 -0.74 11.86 10.24
C TYR A 38 0.58 11.65 9.49
N VAL A 39 0.65 12.11 8.24
CA VAL A 39 1.89 12.07 7.44
C VAL A 39 3.02 12.84 8.14
N THR A 40 2.70 14.01 8.70
CA THR A 40 3.67 14.81 9.47
C THR A 40 4.18 14.06 10.70
N ALA A 41 3.31 13.31 11.39
CA ALA A 41 3.73 12.48 12.53
C ALA A 41 4.67 11.36 12.07
N LEU A 42 4.37 10.67 10.97
CA LEU A 42 5.26 9.65 10.40
C LEU A 42 6.62 10.23 9.99
N LEU A 43 6.65 11.43 9.39
CA LEU A 43 7.89 12.10 9.01
C LEU A 43 8.77 12.41 10.25
N ARG A 44 8.16 12.80 11.36
CA ARG A 44 8.87 13.01 12.64
C ARG A 44 9.46 11.69 13.16
N GLU A 45 8.72 10.57 13.08
CA GLU A 45 9.24 9.27 13.49
C GLU A 45 10.40 8.83 12.61
N LEU A 46 10.29 8.97 11.30
CA LEU A 46 11.36 8.65 10.35
C LEU A 46 12.63 9.46 10.62
N SER A 47 12.52 10.73 11.01
CA SER A 47 13.67 11.60 11.29
C SER A 47 14.50 11.17 12.51
N LYS A 48 13.98 10.29 13.37
CA LYS A 48 14.71 9.75 14.53
C LYS A 48 15.72 8.66 14.18
N SER A 49 15.64 8.08 12.98
CA SER A 49 16.55 7.03 12.52
C SER A 49 17.50 7.58 11.47
N SER A 50 18.79 7.28 11.66
CA SER A 50 19.83 7.53 10.63
C SER A 50 20.07 6.32 9.73
N ARG A 51 19.46 5.16 10.02
CA ARG A 51 19.62 3.93 9.25
C ARG A 51 18.80 4.00 7.96
N ARG A 52 19.39 3.55 6.87
CA ARG A 52 18.76 3.47 5.55
C ARG A 52 18.19 2.07 5.33
N PRO A 53 16.88 1.92 5.06
CA PRO A 53 16.28 0.60 4.92
C PRO A 53 16.58 -0.06 3.56
N ASN A 54 16.68 -1.41 3.60
CA ASN A 54 16.71 -2.26 2.40
C ASN A 54 15.31 -2.50 1.83
N THR A 55 14.27 -2.40 2.70
CA THR A 55 12.88 -2.52 2.32
C THR A 55 12.04 -1.46 3.03
N LEU A 56 11.07 -0.90 2.33
CA LEU A 56 10.07 0.01 2.89
C LEU A 56 8.68 -0.52 2.55
N TYR A 57 7.85 -0.73 3.57
CA TYR A 57 6.53 -1.31 3.40
C TYR A 57 5.45 -0.39 3.95
N PHE A 58 4.54 0.02 3.09
CA PHE A 58 3.32 0.75 3.45
C PHE A 58 2.18 -0.26 3.59
N GLY A 59 1.75 -0.50 4.81
CA GLY A 59 0.71 -1.49 5.12
C GLY A 59 -0.33 -1.01 6.12
N GLY A 60 -1.26 -1.85 6.47
CA GLY A 60 -2.26 -1.62 7.52
C GLY A 60 -3.70 -1.61 7.02
N GLY A 61 -4.32 -0.45 6.92
CA GLY A 61 -5.68 -0.30 6.39
C GLY A 61 -5.68 -0.33 4.86
N THR A 62 -5.53 0.83 4.25
CA THR A 62 -5.45 0.97 2.78
C THR A 62 -4.42 2.06 2.43
N PRO A 63 -3.14 1.73 2.37
CA PRO A 63 -2.07 2.68 2.07
C PRO A 63 -2.25 3.44 0.76
N ALA A 64 -2.91 2.85 -0.23
CA ALA A 64 -3.23 3.53 -1.50
C ALA A 64 -4.24 4.70 -1.36
N LEU A 65 -4.74 5.00 -0.16
CA LEU A 65 -5.44 6.24 0.15
C LEU A 65 -4.50 7.44 0.37
N LEU A 66 -3.19 7.19 0.51
CA LEU A 66 -2.20 8.26 0.44
C LEU A 66 -2.20 8.89 -0.95
N ARG A 67 -1.98 10.20 -0.98
CA ARG A 67 -1.68 10.89 -2.26
C ARG A 67 -0.24 10.57 -2.69
N PRO A 68 0.07 10.58 -3.99
CA PRO A 68 1.43 10.37 -4.48
C PRO A 68 2.48 11.31 -3.86
N ASP A 69 2.12 12.58 -3.62
CA ASP A 69 3.01 13.55 -2.95
C ASP A 69 3.34 13.16 -1.50
N GLN A 70 2.36 12.61 -0.78
CA GLN A 70 2.56 12.10 0.59
C GLN A 70 3.48 10.88 0.58
N VAL A 71 3.28 9.95 -0.36
CA VAL A 71 4.16 8.77 -0.54
C VAL A 71 5.58 9.22 -0.87
N HIS A 72 5.75 10.15 -1.80
CA HIS A 72 7.07 10.69 -2.15
C HIS A 72 7.80 11.28 -0.94
N ARG A 73 7.12 12.09 -0.14
CA ARG A 73 7.69 12.70 1.08
C ARG A 73 8.15 11.64 2.08
N LEU A 74 7.35 10.59 2.30
CA LEU A 74 7.67 9.50 3.22
C LEU A 74 8.86 8.67 2.72
N ILE A 75 8.89 8.32 1.42
CA ILE A 75 10.03 7.60 0.81
C ILE A 75 11.32 8.44 0.94
N LYS A 76 11.24 9.74 0.61
CA LYS A 76 12.38 10.64 0.72
C LYS A 76 12.91 10.72 2.16
N ALA A 77 12.02 10.78 3.15
CA ALA A 77 12.40 10.83 4.57
C ALA A 77 12.99 9.51 5.07
N ALA A 78 12.47 8.36 4.61
CA ALA A 78 13.01 7.04 4.93
C ALA A 78 14.39 6.81 4.29
N ALA A 79 14.71 7.53 3.21
CA ALA A 79 15.98 7.48 2.50
C ALA A 79 16.46 6.03 2.20
N PRO A 80 15.65 5.18 1.55
CA PRO A 80 16.01 3.78 1.33
C PRO A 80 17.31 3.64 0.54
N LEU A 81 17.94 2.48 0.67
CA LEU A 81 19.15 2.16 -0.10
C LEU A 81 18.81 2.04 -1.59
N PRO A 82 19.76 2.29 -2.49
CA PRO A 82 19.58 2.03 -3.92
C PRO A 82 19.18 0.56 -4.15
N GLY A 83 18.14 0.33 -4.94
CA GLY A 83 17.61 -1.01 -5.20
C GLY A 83 16.71 -1.58 -4.09
N ALA A 84 16.37 -0.80 -3.06
CA ALA A 84 15.43 -1.21 -2.03
C ALA A 84 14.06 -1.54 -2.63
N GLU A 85 13.41 -2.60 -2.14
CA GLU A 85 12.01 -2.87 -2.45
C GLU A 85 11.11 -1.91 -1.65
N ILE A 86 10.24 -1.20 -2.37
CA ILE A 86 9.29 -0.27 -1.78
C ILE A 86 7.90 -0.77 -2.13
N THR A 87 7.23 -1.39 -1.14
CA THR A 87 5.91 -1.99 -1.29
C THR A 87 4.82 -1.07 -0.77
N LEU A 88 3.71 -0.99 -1.51
CA LEU A 88 2.50 -0.28 -1.11
C LEU A 88 1.29 -1.19 -1.27
N GLU A 89 0.53 -1.40 -0.18
CA GLU A 89 -0.72 -2.14 -0.21
C GLU A 89 -1.84 -1.29 -0.81
N ALA A 90 -2.66 -1.93 -1.62
CA ALA A 90 -3.78 -1.30 -2.31
C ALA A 90 -5.00 -2.22 -2.39
N ASN A 91 -6.19 -1.64 -2.39
CA ASN A 91 -7.39 -2.32 -2.83
C ASN A 91 -7.69 -1.96 -4.30
N PRO A 92 -8.21 -2.91 -5.10
CA PRO A 92 -8.49 -2.65 -6.52
C PRO A 92 -9.43 -1.47 -6.79
N ASP A 93 -10.35 -1.18 -5.86
CA ASP A 93 -11.34 -0.10 -5.98
C ASP A 93 -10.85 1.30 -5.59
N VAL A 94 -9.61 1.42 -5.11
CA VAL A 94 -9.02 2.72 -4.74
C VAL A 94 -7.93 3.18 -5.70
N VAL A 95 -7.48 2.33 -6.61
CA VAL A 95 -6.44 2.68 -7.57
C VAL A 95 -7.03 3.19 -8.87
N THR A 96 -6.30 4.09 -9.50
CA THR A 96 -6.55 4.64 -10.84
C THR A 96 -5.24 4.67 -11.61
N PRO A 97 -5.25 4.77 -12.95
CA PRO A 97 -4.02 4.95 -13.73
C PRO A 97 -3.16 6.11 -13.21
N GLU A 98 -3.81 7.21 -12.82
CA GLU A 98 -3.13 8.44 -12.38
C GLU A 98 -2.42 8.24 -11.04
N ASN A 99 -3.10 7.65 -10.02
CA ASN A 99 -2.46 7.46 -8.73
C ASN A 99 -1.38 6.38 -8.77
N LEU A 100 -1.56 5.32 -9.57
CA LEU A 100 -0.54 4.30 -9.78
C LEU A 100 0.71 4.86 -10.47
N ALA A 101 0.55 5.68 -11.52
CA ALA A 101 1.66 6.40 -12.14
C ALA A 101 2.37 7.33 -11.13
N GLY A 102 1.59 8.01 -10.29
CA GLY A 102 2.12 8.85 -9.23
C GLY A 102 2.90 8.06 -8.17
N PHE A 103 2.44 6.89 -7.77
CA PHE A 103 3.16 6.02 -6.84
C PHE A 103 4.46 5.49 -7.43
N ALA A 104 4.45 5.06 -8.70
CA ALA A 104 5.65 4.65 -9.40
C ALA A 104 6.68 5.80 -9.49
N ALA A 105 6.24 7.01 -9.86
CA ALA A 105 7.08 8.20 -9.89
C ALA A 105 7.60 8.61 -8.50
N ALA A 106 6.84 8.32 -7.44
CA ALA A 106 7.28 8.54 -6.06
C ALA A 106 8.37 7.55 -5.60
N GLY A 107 8.55 6.43 -6.32
CA GLY A 107 9.56 5.43 -6.03
C GLY A 107 9.00 4.08 -5.55
N VAL A 108 7.69 3.86 -5.57
CA VAL A 108 7.08 2.55 -5.28
C VAL A 108 7.50 1.56 -6.37
N THR A 109 8.04 0.41 -5.96
CA THR A 109 8.51 -0.64 -6.88
C THR A 109 7.59 -1.84 -6.93
N ARG A 110 6.73 -2.00 -5.90
CA ARG A 110 5.83 -3.14 -5.77
C ARG A 110 4.46 -2.68 -5.25
N ILE A 111 3.39 -3.16 -5.88
CA ILE A 111 2.02 -3.01 -5.38
C ILE A 111 1.54 -4.37 -4.87
N SER A 112 0.97 -4.41 -3.66
CA SER A 112 0.30 -5.58 -3.11
C SER A 112 -1.21 -5.34 -3.12
N PHE A 113 -1.94 -6.12 -3.93
CA PHE A 113 -3.39 -5.97 -4.06
C PHE A 113 -4.14 -6.94 -3.15
N GLY A 114 -5.01 -6.42 -2.29
CA GLY A 114 -5.96 -7.19 -1.52
C GLY A 114 -7.14 -7.65 -2.39
N VAL A 115 -6.94 -8.65 -3.23
CA VAL A 115 -7.98 -9.18 -4.14
C VAL A 115 -8.95 -10.10 -3.42
N GLN A 116 -8.45 -11.00 -2.57
CA GLN A 116 -9.16 -11.95 -1.72
C GLN A 116 -9.83 -13.11 -2.46
N SER A 117 -10.49 -12.88 -3.60
CA SER A 117 -11.13 -13.93 -4.40
C SER A 117 -11.31 -13.49 -5.87
N ALA A 118 -11.35 -14.45 -6.77
CA ALA A 118 -11.77 -14.26 -8.16
C ALA A 118 -13.29 -14.48 -8.37
N ASP A 119 -14.04 -14.77 -7.29
CA ASP A 119 -15.48 -14.99 -7.31
C ASP A 119 -16.20 -13.77 -6.70
N ASP A 120 -17.03 -13.10 -7.50
CA ASP A 120 -17.75 -11.91 -7.06
C ASP A 120 -18.77 -12.21 -5.93
N ALA A 121 -19.31 -13.42 -5.83
CA ALA A 121 -20.19 -13.79 -4.75
C ALA A 121 -19.42 -13.92 -3.43
N GLN A 122 -18.22 -14.49 -3.46
CA GLN A 122 -17.32 -14.54 -2.30
C GLN A 122 -16.87 -13.14 -1.90
N LEU A 123 -16.47 -12.29 -2.85
CA LEU A 123 -16.08 -10.91 -2.59
C LEU A 123 -17.19 -10.15 -1.82
N ARG A 124 -18.44 -10.28 -2.24
CA ARG A 124 -19.59 -9.69 -1.54
C ARG A 124 -19.76 -10.24 -0.11
N ARG A 125 -19.57 -11.55 0.09
CA ARG A 125 -19.64 -12.17 1.43
C ARG A 125 -18.55 -11.64 2.36
N LEU A 126 -17.34 -11.44 1.83
CA LEU A 126 -16.22 -10.85 2.57
C LEU A 126 -16.39 -9.34 2.83
N GLY A 127 -17.41 -8.70 2.26
CA GLY A 127 -17.60 -7.25 2.37
C GLY A 127 -16.65 -6.43 1.49
N ARG A 128 -16.14 -7.04 0.40
CA ARG A 128 -15.31 -6.33 -0.59
C ARG A 128 -16.20 -5.50 -1.51
N THR A 129 -15.68 -4.34 -1.89
CA THR A 129 -16.37 -3.36 -2.74
C THR A 129 -15.98 -3.46 -4.22
N HIS A 130 -14.91 -4.19 -4.51
CA HIS A 130 -14.46 -4.45 -5.89
C HIS A 130 -14.99 -5.76 -6.45
N THR A 131 -14.90 -5.92 -7.76
CA THR A 131 -15.18 -7.16 -8.51
C THR A 131 -13.89 -7.81 -9.00
N ALA A 132 -13.96 -9.08 -9.42
CA ALA A 132 -12.84 -9.76 -10.05
C ALA A 132 -12.35 -9.03 -11.32
N ALA A 133 -13.28 -8.48 -12.12
CA ALA A 133 -12.95 -7.67 -13.30
C ALA A 133 -12.20 -6.37 -12.92
N ALA A 134 -12.63 -5.69 -11.85
CA ALA A 134 -11.95 -4.50 -11.35
C ALA A 134 -10.53 -4.83 -10.85
N ALA A 135 -10.35 -5.98 -10.21
CA ALA A 135 -9.03 -6.46 -9.79
C ALA A 135 -8.12 -6.68 -11.00
N ALA A 136 -8.59 -7.40 -12.03
CA ALA A 136 -7.81 -7.62 -13.26
C ALA A 136 -7.41 -6.30 -13.93
N GLN A 137 -8.30 -5.32 -13.97
CA GLN A 137 -8.03 -3.99 -14.52
C GLN A 137 -6.98 -3.24 -13.68
N ALA A 138 -7.03 -3.33 -12.36
CA ALA A 138 -6.04 -2.71 -11.48
C ALA A 138 -4.63 -3.26 -11.71
N PHE A 139 -4.51 -4.57 -11.95
CA PHE A 139 -3.22 -5.18 -12.33
C PHE A 139 -2.69 -4.66 -13.66
N ALA A 140 -3.56 -4.54 -14.68
CA ALA A 140 -3.16 -3.99 -15.98
C ALA A 140 -2.62 -2.57 -15.82
N TRP A 141 -3.31 -1.70 -15.10
CA TRP A 141 -2.88 -0.33 -14.83
C TRP A 141 -1.55 -0.26 -14.04
N ALA A 142 -1.36 -1.14 -13.05
CA ALA A 142 -0.11 -1.19 -12.28
C ALA A 142 1.09 -1.55 -13.17
N ARG A 143 0.90 -2.49 -14.10
CA ARG A 143 1.93 -2.84 -15.09
C ARG A 143 2.25 -1.68 -16.04
N GLU A 144 1.23 -1.02 -16.56
CA GLU A 144 1.38 0.16 -17.43
C GLU A 144 2.09 1.32 -16.71
N ALA A 145 1.84 1.50 -15.42
CA ALA A 145 2.51 2.49 -14.58
C ALA A 145 3.99 2.19 -14.31
N GLY A 146 4.47 1.00 -14.66
CA GLY A 146 5.87 0.59 -14.45
C GLY A 146 6.14 -0.03 -13.07
N CYS A 147 5.12 -0.39 -12.30
CA CYS A 147 5.27 -1.23 -11.12
C CYS A 147 5.61 -2.66 -11.57
N LEU A 148 6.89 -3.02 -11.48
CA LEU A 148 7.41 -4.28 -12.03
C LEU A 148 7.04 -5.50 -11.18
N LEU A 149 6.76 -5.28 -9.88
CA LEU A 149 6.39 -6.33 -8.94
C LEU A 149 4.98 -6.07 -8.42
N TYR A 150 4.17 -7.11 -8.35
CA TYR A 150 2.86 -7.09 -7.74
C TYR A 150 2.53 -8.44 -7.10
N THR A 151 1.73 -8.41 -6.05
CA THR A 151 1.21 -9.60 -5.39
C THR A 151 -0.30 -9.47 -5.26
N SER A 152 -0.96 -10.61 -5.17
CA SER A 152 -2.38 -10.74 -4.91
C SER A 152 -2.53 -11.51 -3.61
N ASP A 153 -3.16 -10.90 -2.62
CA ASP A 153 -3.50 -11.56 -1.37
C ASP A 153 -4.90 -12.15 -1.46
N ALA A 154 -5.10 -13.33 -0.91
CA ALA A 154 -6.39 -13.98 -0.70
C ALA A 154 -6.68 -14.04 0.80
N ALA A 155 -7.96 -13.93 1.19
CA ALA A 155 -8.36 -14.18 2.56
C ALA A 155 -8.14 -15.66 2.88
N ASP A 156 -7.53 -15.94 4.02
CA ASP A 156 -7.47 -17.29 4.55
C ASP A 156 -8.90 -17.76 4.88
N GLU A 157 -9.24 -18.99 4.47
CA GLU A 157 -10.54 -19.61 4.76
C GLU A 157 -10.66 -20.02 6.24
#